data_9746b624a650ea4cb9d6e21b7c5e19b6
#
_entry.id   9746b624a650ea4cb9d6e21b7c5e19b6
#
_cell.length_a   1.000
_cell.length_b   1.000
_cell.length_c   1.000
_cell.angle_alpha   90.00
_cell.angle_beta   90.00
_cell.angle_gamma   90.00
#
_symmetry.space_group_name_H-M   'P 1'
#
loop_
_entity.id
_entity.type
_entity.pdbx_description
1 polymer ?
#
loop_
_entity_poly.entity_id
_entity_poly.type
_entity_poly.pdbx_seq_one_letter_code
_entity_poly.pdbx_strand_id
1 'polypeptide(L)'
;MYPRVPAGVLYFWSMNLLPHIEQFRKRRDELESALSSPDVTANNKQFLEFTREYSRMKDLSELGERFLKVIDNIADNKELVKSEPADSELAELAREELPLLEEEHAKLELELQFGIIPPDPTDSRDTIVEIRAGAGGAESALFCADLHRMYIRYAESLGWRVEQMDASASDLGGYKEVIFGIKGQDVFKKLKFESGVHRVQRVPATETQGRVHTSTVTVAVLPEAEEVDIQLNPDELEINVCRASGPGGQGVNTTDSAVQIQHKPTGMIVRCMDSRSQQKNKEQAMKVLRSRLLEIKIAEEHAKYAAERKAQVGTGERNERIRTYNFSQNRVTDHRIDLTLYNLPTFIEGEIEEVVSALLANDLRERLAALE
;
A
#
# COMPACT_ATOMS: atom_id res chain seq x y z
N MET A 1 -9.07 -12.98 -2.93
CA MET A 1 -8.55 -14.14 -3.69
C MET A 1 -7.06 -14.20 -3.42
N TYR A 2 -6.59 -15.19 -2.65
CA TYR A 2 -5.18 -15.31 -2.26
C TYR A 2 -4.36 -15.92 -3.39
N PRO A 3 -3.07 -15.58 -3.54
CA PRO A 3 -2.23 -16.03 -4.64
C PRO A 3 -2.04 -17.56 -4.63
N ARG A 4 -2.12 -18.19 -5.81
CA ARG A 4 -1.73 -19.61 -5.99
C ARG A 4 -0.23 -19.74 -5.78
N VAL A 5 0.18 -20.47 -4.76
CA VAL A 5 1.58 -20.78 -4.46
C VAL A 5 2.00 -22.00 -5.30
N PRO A 6 3.14 -21.97 -5.99
CA PRO A 6 3.64 -23.13 -6.73
C PRO A 6 3.93 -24.31 -5.79
N ALA A 7 3.60 -25.52 -6.22
CA ALA A 7 3.63 -26.79 -5.48
C ALA A 7 5.01 -27.26 -4.95
N GLY A 8 6.04 -26.43 -4.98
CA GLY A 8 7.42 -26.77 -4.60
C GLY A 8 7.91 -26.22 -3.26
N VAL A 9 7.06 -25.55 -2.45
CA VAL A 9 7.50 -24.76 -1.26
C VAL A 9 6.83 -25.23 0.04
N LEU A 10 6.37 -26.46 0.08
CA LEU A 10 5.74 -27.06 1.28
C LEU A 10 6.77 -27.76 2.17
N TYR A 11 7.61 -27.05 2.90
CA TYR A 11 8.23 -27.56 4.13
C TYR A 11 8.75 -26.43 4.99
N PHE A 12 8.42 -26.54 6.28
CA PHE A 12 8.87 -25.81 7.47
C PHE A 12 8.02 -24.62 7.88
N TRP A 13 7.44 -24.83 9.04
CA TRP A 13 7.14 -23.95 10.18
C TRP A 13 5.81 -24.38 10.81
N SER A 14 5.87 -25.20 11.86
CA SER A 14 4.72 -25.49 12.70
C SER A 14 4.52 -24.36 13.71
N MET A 15 4.02 -23.21 13.24
CA MET A 15 3.56 -22.14 14.13
C MET A 15 2.31 -22.63 14.87
N ASN A 16 2.26 -22.45 16.19
CA ASN A 16 1.05 -22.78 16.94
C ASN A 16 -0.04 -21.74 16.64
N LEU A 17 -0.97 -22.08 15.74
CA LEU A 17 -2.04 -21.18 15.29
C LEU A 17 -3.22 -21.08 16.27
N LEU A 18 -3.36 -21.99 17.23
CA LEU A 18 -4.48 -22.05 18.18
C LEU A 18 -4.68 -20.73 18.95
N PRO A 19 -3.64 -20.12 19.57
CA PRO A 19 -3.81 -18.86 20.29
C PRO A 19 -4.29 -17.72 19.39
N HIS A 20 -3.85 -17.70 18.13
CA HIS A 20 -4.24 -16.68 17.18
C HIS A 20 -5.69 -16.82 16.73
N ILE A 21 -6.17 -18.07 16.53
CA ILE A 21 -7.58 -18.33 16.20
C ILE A 21 -8.49 -17.86 17.36
N GLU A 22 -8.10 -18.10 18.60
CA GLU A 22 -8.83 -17.61 19.78
C GLU A 22 -8.85 -16.07 19.85
N GLN A 23 -7.71 -15.42 19.53
CA GLN A 23 -7.62 -13.97 19.46
C GLN A 23 -8.54 -13.39 18.37
N PHE A 24 -8.63 -14.03 17.20
CA PHE A 24 -9.52 -13.60 16.13
C PHE A 24 -10.99 -13.67 16.56
N ARG A 25 -11.40 -14.75 17.22
CA ARG A 25 -12.77 -14.90 17.76
C ARG A 25 -13.08 -13.82 18.79
N LYS A 26 -12.19 -13.63 19.76
CA LYS A 26 -12.35 -12.61 20.80
C LYS A 26 -12.46 -11.22 20.21
N ARG A 27 -11.56 -10.88 19.28
CA ARG A 27 -11.55 -9.56 18.63
C ARG A 27 -12.79 -9.32 17.78
N ARG A 28 -13.29 -10.33 17.08
CA ARG A 28 -14.55 -10.27 16.34
C ARG A 28 -15.71 -9.91 17.29
N ASP A 29 -15.82 -10.59 18.42
CA ASP A 29 -16.92 -10.37 19.38
C ASP A 29 -16.83 -8.99 20.05
N GLU A 30 -15.61 -8.48 20.31
CA GLU A 30 -15.39 -7.12 20.78
C GLU A 30 -15.85 -6.07 19.76
N LEU A 31 -15.52 -6.28 18.48
CA LEU A 31 -15.90 -5.37 17.39
C LEU A 31 -17.40 -5.40 17.13
N GLU A 32 -18.05 -6.55 17.22
CA GLU A 32 -19.50 -6.70 17.10
C GLU A 32 -20.22 -5.90 18.19
N SER A 33 -19.73 -5.99 19.43
CA SER A 33 -20.25 -5.20 20.55
C SER A 33 -20.01 -3.70 20.34
N ALA A 34 -18.84 -3.29 19.85
CA ALA A 34 -18.50 -1.90 19.59
C ALA A 34 -19.33 -1.29 18.46
N LEU A 35 -19.57 -2.03 17.36
CA LEU A 35 -20.41 -1.60 16.25
C LEU A 35 -21.88 -1.42 16.64
N SER A 36 -22.33 -2.11 17.70
CA SER A 36 -23.67 -1.95 18.26
C SER A 36 -23.83 -0.72 19.16
N SER A 37 -22.72 -0.02 19.49
CA SER A 37 -22.70 1.18 20.34
C SER A 37 -23.15 2.43 19.56
N PRO A 38 -24.03 3.28 20.15
CA PRO A 38 -24.46 4.54 19.53
C PRO A 38 -23.33 5.52 19.25
N ASP A 39 -22.27 5.52 20.08
CA ASP A 39 -21.14 6.43 19.98
C ASP A 39 -20.30 6.16 18.72
N VAL A 40 -20.11 4.90 18.37
CA VAL A 40 -19.37 4.48 17.16
C VAL A 40 -20.17 4.76 15.90
N THR A 41 -21.49 4.54 15.93
CA THR A 41 -22.37 4.82 14.78
C THR A 41 -22.50 6.30 14.45
N ALA A 42 -22.26 7.19 15.43
CA ALA A 42 -22.23 8.64 15.21
C ALA A 42 -20.96 9.12 14.50
N ASN A 43 -19.84 8.37 14.57
CA ASN A 43 -18.58 8.71 13.93
C ASN A 43 -18.35 7.85 12.67
N ASN A 44 -18.66 8.41 11.52
CA ASN A 44 -18.64 7.70 10.23
C ASN A 44 -17.27 7.10 9.87
N LYS A 45 -16.17 7.78 10.23
CA LYS A 45 -14.80 7.29 9.97
C LYS A 45 -14.48 6.06 10.82
N GLN A 46 -14.75 6.15 12.12
CA GLN A 46 -14.53 5.06 13.08
C GLN A 46 -15.43 3.85 12.79
N PHE A 47 -16.67 4.09 12.40
CA PHE A 47 -17.60 3.04 11.99
C PHE A 47 -17.09 2.26 10.78
N LEU A 48 -16.55 2.94 9.74
CA LEU A 48 -15.99 2.30 8.56
C LEU A 48 -14.72 1.48 8.89
N GLU A 49 -13.84 2.00 9.76
CA GLU A 49 -12.65 1.29 10.21
C GLU A 49 -13.04 0.00 10.96
N PHE A 50 -13.94 0.08 11.93
CA PHE A 50 -14.41 -1.07 12.70
C PHE A 50 -15.17 -2.09 11.83
N THR A 51 -15.94 -1.63 10.85
CA THR A 51 -16.64 -2.53 9.92
C THR A 51 -15.65 -3.33 9.06
N ARG A 52 -14.59 -2.68 8.57
CA ARG A 52 -13.53 -3.37 7.81
C ARG A 52 -12.77 -4.38 8.68
N GLU A 53 -12.41 -3.98 9.90
CA GLU A 53 -11.73 -4.85 10.85
C GLU A 53 -12.62 -6.04 11.25
N TYR A 54 -13.90 -5.81 11.50
CA TYR A 54 -14.87 -6.86 11.81
C TYR A 54 -15.02 -7.87 10.68
N SER A 55 -15.18 -7.41 9.44
CA SER A 55 -15.26 -8.31 8.28
C SER A 55 -14.03 -9.21 8.19
N ARG A 56 -12.83 -8.63 8.36
CA ARG A 56 -11.58 -9.40 8.36
C ARG A 56 -11.52 -10.41 9.50
N MET A 57 -11.84 -10.01 10.74
CA MET A 57 -11.81 -10.92 11.90
C MET A 57 -12.84 -12.04 11.76
N LYS A 58 -13.99 -11.76 11.16
CA LYS A 58 -15.00 -12.75 10.83
C LYS A 58 -14.46 -13.79 9.85
N ASP A 59 -13.89 -13.35 8.72
CA ASP A 59 -13.33 -14.25 7.70
C ASP A 59 -12.21 -15.13 8.29
N LEU A 60 -11.31 -14.55 9.11
CA LEU A 60 -10.23 -15.28 9.78
C LEU A 60 -10.74 -16.25 10.85
N SER A 61 -11.81 -15.90 11.56
CA SER A 61 -12.46 -16.78 12.53
C SER A 61 -13.10 -17.98 11.84
N GLU A 62 -13.81 -17.77 10.72
CA GLU A 62 -14.42 -18.85 9.93
C GLU A 62 -13.34 -19.76 9.31
N LEU A 63 -12.24 -19.17 8.83
CA LEU A 63 -11.07 -19.90 8.31
C LEU A 63 -10.44 -20.76 9.42
N GLY A 64 -10.29 -20.18 10.63
CA GLY A 64 -9.79 -20.91 11.81
C GLY A 64 -10.68 -22.07 12.21
N GLU A 65 -12.00 -21.92 12.14
CA GLU A 65 -12.94 -23.02 12.43
C GLU A 65 -12.83 -24.16 11.41
N ARG A 66 -12.65 -23.81 10.12
CA ARG A 66 -12.42 -24.83 9.08
C ARG A 66 -11.11 -25.55 9.30
N PHE A 67 -10.04 -24.83 9.64
CA PHE A 67 -8.73 -25.41 9.93
C PHE A 67 -8.79 -26.41 11.08
N LEU A 68 -9.46 -26.08 12.19
CA LEU A 68 -9.65 -26.97 13.32
C LEU A 68 -10.41 -28.26 12.93
N LYS A 69 -11.50 -28.12 12.15
CA LYS A 69 -12.25 -29.29 11.65
C LYS A 69 -11.41 -30.20 10.75
N VAL A 70 -10.54 -29.62 9.92
CA VAL A 70 -9.65 -30.43 9.06
C VAL A 70 -8.61 -31.17 9.92
N ILE A 71 -8.09 -30.56 10.97
CA ILE A 71 -7.19 -31.24 11.93
C ILE A 71 -7.90 -32.42 12.60
N ASP A 72 -9.12 -32.22 13.08
CA ASP A 72 -9.91 -33.28 13.72
C ASP A 72 -10.19 -34.43 12.73
N ASN A 73 -10.60 -34.10 11.49
CA ASN A 73 -10.82 -35.09 10.43
C ASN A 73 -9.55 -35.86 10.07
N ILE A 74 -8.39 -35.21 10.02
CA ILE A 74 -7.10 -35.91 9.81
C ILE A 74 -6.77 -36.86 10.95
N ALA A 75 -7.05 -36.42 12.19
CA ALA A 75 -6.82 -37.26 13.37
C ALA A 75 -7.74 -38.51 13.36
N ASP A 76 -9.03 -38.33 13.10
CA ASP A 76 -10.02 -39.39 13.01
C ASP A 76 -9.70 -40.36 11.87
N ASN A 77 -9.36 -39.91 10.68
CA ASN A 77 -8.97 -40.76 9.56
C ASN A 77 -7.66 -41.52 9.84
N LYS A 78 -6.68 -40.93 10.54
CA LYS A 78 -5.46 -41.61 10.97
C LYS A 78 -5.73 -42.69 12.03
N GLU A 79 -6.71 -42.48 12.89
CA GLU A 79 -7.15 -43.48 13.89
C GLU A 79 -7.90 -44.61 13.20
N LEU A 80 -8.81 -44.33 12.25
CA LEU A 80 -9.51 -45.34 11.46
C LEU A 80 -8.55 -46.23 10.67
N VAL A 81 -7.55 -45.69 10.03
CA VAL A 81 -6.52 -46.44 9.27
C VAL A 81 -5.70 -47.35 10.21
N LYS A 82 -5.56 -46.99 11.51
CA LYS A 82 -4.82 -47.80 12.49
C LYS A 82 -5.67 -48.88 13.16
N SER A 83 -6.95 -48.59 13.41
CA SER A 83 -7.85 -49.45 14.16
C SER A 83 -8.55 -50.51 13.30
N GLU A 84 -8.83 -50.20 12.05
CA GLU A 84 -9.54 -51.06 11.11
C GLU A 84 -8.60 -52.03 10.36
N PRO A 85 -9.07 -53.25 9.98
CA PRO A 85 -8.32 -54.13 9.11
C PRO A 85 -7.97 -53.49 7.77
N ALA A 86 -6.82 -53.91 7.20
CA ALA A 86 -6.31 -53.29 5.95
C ALA A 86 -7.28 -53.43 4.77
N ASP A 87 -8.13 -54.44 4.76
CA ASP A 87 -9.12 -54.77 3.72
C ASP A 87 -10.51 -54.20 4.03
N SER A 88 -10.65 -53.37 5.07
CA SER A 88 -11.91 -52.69 5.40
C SER A 88 -12.17 -51.54 4.43
N GLU A 89 -13.39 -51.48 3.91
CA GLU A 89 -13.84 -50.38 3.02
C GLU A 89 -13.68 -48.99 3.66
N LEU A 90 -13.86 -48.91 5.01
CA LEU A 90 -13.64 -47.70 5.78
C LEU A 90 -12.17 -47.27 5.83
N ALA A 91 -11.25 -48.24 5.97
CA ALA A 91 -9.82 -47.94 5.95
C ALA A 91 -9.32 -47.51 4.57
N GLU A 92 -9.92 -48.05 3.52
CA GLU A 92 -9.59 -47.65 2.13
C GLU A 92 -10.05 -46.23 1.82
N LEU A 93 -11.29 -45.87 2.16
CA LEU A 93 -11.82 -44.52 2.07
C LEU A 93 -10.98 -43.51 2.87
N ALA A 94 -10.64 -43.83 4.11
CA ALA A 94 -9.81 -42.97 4.95
C ALA A 94 -8.40 -42.74 4.36
N ARG A 95 -7.81 -43.74 3.67
CA ARG A 95 -6.53 -43.59 2.98
C ARG A 95 -6.63 -42.70 1.71
N GLU A 96 -7.76 -42.74 1.02
CA GLU A 96 -8.00 -41.88 -0.13
C GLU A 96 -8.27 -40.42 0.28
N GLU A 97 -8.97 -40.19 1.39
CA GLU A 97 -9.27 -38.85 1.90
C GLU A 97 -8.08 -38.15 2.57
N LEU A 98 -7.20 -38.89 3.23
CA LEU A 98 -6.05 -38.31 3.96
C LEU A 98 -5.20 -37.36 3.12
N PRO A 99 -4.76 -37.68 1.91
CA PRO A 99 -3.94 -36.74 1.12
C PRO A 99 -4.69 -35.48 0.73
N LEU A 100 -6.00 -35.54 0.51
CA LEU A 100 -6.83 -34.36 0.21
C LEU A 100 -6.98 -33.45 1.43
N LEU A 101 -7.19 -34.05 2.59
CA LEU A 101 -7.26 -33.31 3.86
C LEU A 101 -5.90 -32.68 4.24
N GLU A 102 -4.80 -33.37 4.01
CA GLU A 102 -3.44 -32.84 4.23
C GLU A 102 -3.11 -31.69 3.28
N GLU A 103 -3.57 -31.73 2.03
CA GLU A 103 -3.45 -30.60 1.09
C GLU A 103 -4.32 -29.41 1.53
N GLU A 104 -5.58 -29.68 1.96
CA GLU A 104 -6.46 -28.64 2.48
C GLU A 104 -5.89 -28.03 3.77
N HIS A 105 -5.35 -28.83 4.67
CA HIS A 105 -4.68 -28.37 5.90
C HIS A 105 -3.53 -27.41 5.58
N ALA A 106 -2.62 -27.80 4.69
CA ALA A 106 -1.48 -26.96 4.31
C ALA A 106 -1.91 -25.63 3.69
N LYS A 107 -3.00 -25.63 2.92
CA LYS A 107 -3.57 -24.42 2.33
C LYS A 107 -4.18 -23.51 3.39
N LEU A 108 -5.00 -24.04 4.29
CA LEU A 108 -5.64 -23.28 5.36
C LEU A 108 -4.61 -22.75 6.37
N GLU A 109 -3.57 -23.52 6.68
CA GLU A 109 -2.45 -23.11 7.52
C GLU A 109 -1.76 -21.87 6.95
N LEU A 110 -1.43 -21.89 5.66
CA LEU A 110 -0.81 -20.75 4.97
C LEU A 110 -1.73 -19.52 4.96
N GLU A 111 -3.03 -19.70 4.68
CA GLU A 111 -4.01 -18.61 4.69
C GLU A 111 -4.15 -17.99 6.09
N LEU A 112 -4.15 -18.79 7.16
CA LEU A 112 -4.18 -18.30 8.53
C LEU A 112 -2.90 -17.57 8.93
N GLN A 113 -1.73 -18.11 8.58
CA GLN A 113 -0.45 -17.43 8.82
C GLN A 113 -0.43 -16.03 8.18
N PHE A 114 -0.92 -15.90 6.96
CA PHE A 114 -1.07 -14.60 6.32
C PHE A 114 -2.09 -13.69 7.02
N GLY A 115 -3.12 -14.28 7.62
CA GLY A 115 -4.13 -13.56 8.39
C GLY A 115 -3.61 -12.95 9.70
N ILE A 116 -2.56 -13.52 10.30
CA ILE A 116 -1.95 -13.02 11.54
C ILE A 116 -1.28 -11.65 11.33
N ILE A 117 -0.71 -11.42 10.15
CA ILE A 117 -0.02 -10.17 9.84
C ILE A 117 -1.04 -9.02 9.81
N PRO A 118 -0.88 -7.98 10.63
CA PRO A 118 -1.76 -6.82 10.56
C PRO A 118 -1.66 -6.17 9.18
N PRO A 119 -2.79 -5.75 8.59
CA PRO A 119 -2.76 -5.04 7.32
C PRO A 119 -2.04 -3.70 7.50
N ASP A 120 -1.22 -3.35 6.53
CA ASP A 120 -0.66 -2.02 6.46
C ASP A 120 -1.80 -1.02 6.16
N PRO A 121 -1.97 0.05 6.96
CA PRO A 121 -3.03 1.03 6.72
C PRO A 121 -2.90 1.71 5.35
N THR A 122 -1.72 1.67 4.73
CA THR A 122 -1.49 2.22 3.39
C THR A 122 -1.91 1.27 2.27
N ASP A 123 -2.01 -0.04 2.52
CA ASP A 123 -2.29 -1.08 1.51
C ASP A 123 -3.64 -0.88 0.78
N SER A 124 -4.62 -0.28 1.45
CA SER A 124 -5.96 -0.02 0.88
C SER A 124 -6.10 1.32 0.16
N ARG A 125 -5.01 2.10 0.08
CA ARG A 125 -5.05 3.43 -0.53
C ARG A 125 -4.96 3.36 -2.04
N ASP A 126 -5.51 4.38 -2.69
CA ASP A 126 -5.24 4.70 -4.08
C ASP A 126 -3.76 5.04 -4.25
N THR A 127 -3.24 4.92 -5.45
CA THR A 127 -1.80 4.93 -5.70
C THR A 127 -1.44 5.88 -6.82
N ILE A 128 -0.37 6.64 -6.62
CA ILE A 128 0.27 7.44 -7.66
C ILE A 128 1.50 6.69 -8.15
N VAL A 129 1.54 6.43 -9.45
CA VAL A 129 2.68 5.80 -10.12
C VAL A 129 3.40 6.84 -10.96
N GLU A 130 4.69 6.95 -10.75
CA GLU A 130 5.58 7.84 -11.49
C GLU A 130 6.65 7.01 -12.19
N ILE A 131 6.74 7.16 -13.51
CA ILE A 131 7.71 6.47 -14.36
C ILE A 131 8.61 7.49 -15.01
N ARG A 132 9.93 7.38 -14.83
CA ARG A 132 10.93 8.26 -15.43
C ARG A 132 11.95 7.51 -16.24
N ALA A 133 12.27 8.03 -17.40
CA ALA A 133 13.38 7.56 -18.21
C ALA A 133 14.72 7.77 -17.45
N GLY A 134 15.48 6.69 -17.29
CA GLY A 134 16.79 6.69 -16.66
C GLY A 134 17.92 6.72 -17.69
N ALA A 135 18.96 5.90 -17.46
CA ALA A 135 20.09 5.77 -18.38
C ALA A 135 19.67 5.04 -19.68
N GLY A 136 19.91 5.66 -20.84
CA GLY A 136 19.63 5.07 -22.16
C GLY A 136 19.07 6.03 -23.21
N GLY A 137 18.86 7.29 -22.86
CA GLY A 137 18.41 8.33 -23.79
C GLY A 137 17.03 8.02 -24.39
N ALA A 138 16.90 8.08 -25.73
CA ALA A 138 15.64 7.83 -26.42
C ALA A 138 15.02 6.45 -26.15
N GLU A 139 15.86 5.42 -25.97
CA GLU A 139 15.42 4.07 -25.69
C GLU A 139 14.73 3.93 -24.32
N SER A 140 15.27 4.61 -23.30
CA SER A 140 14.63 4.66 -21.99
C SER A 140 13.27 5.36 -22.03
N ALA A 141 13.12 6.39 -22.86
CA ALA A 141 11.83 7.07 -23.05
C ALA A 141 10.78 6.19 -23.75
N LEU A 142 11.19 5.39 -24.74
CA LEU A 142 10.31 4.41 -25.38
C LEU A 142 9.89 3.31 -24.40
N PHE A 143 10.84 2.81 -23.61
CA PHE A 143 10.53 1.79 -22.60
C PHE A 143 9.67 2.33 -21.45
N CYS A 144 9.77 3.61 -21.12
CA CYS A 144 8.86 4.29 -20.20
C CYS A 144 7.40 4.20 -20.69
N ALA A 145 7.15 4.41 -22.00
CA ALA A 145 5.83 4.25 -22.58
C ALA A 145 5.34 2.79 -22.59
N ASP A 146 6.25 1.82 -22.79
CA ASP A 146 5.89 0.40 -22.71
C ASP A 146 5.46 0.02 -21.30
N LEU A 147 6.20 0.44 -20.25
CA LEU A 147 5.83 0.20 -18.85
C LEU A 147 4.51 0.91 -18.48
N HIS A 148 4.31 2.15 -18.93
CA HIS A 148 3.06 2.86 -18.71
C HIS A 148 1.88 2.08 -19.28
N ARG A 149 1.97 1.61 -20.52
CA ARG A 149 0.94 0.80 -21.15
C ARG A 149 0.70 -0.52 -20.41
N MET A 150 1.77 -1.18 -19.96
CA MET A 150 1.70 -2.42 -19.18
C MET A 150 0.89 -2.22 -17.90
N TYR A 151 1.17 -1.17 -17.13
CA TYR A 151 0.44 -0.90 -15.88
C TYR A 151 -1.01 -0.48 -16.11
N ILE A 152 -1.30 0.28 -17.17
CA ILE A 152 -2.69 0.60 -17.53
C ILE A 152 -3.48 -0.67 -17.82
N ARG A 153 -2.97 -1.56 -18.66
CA ARG A 153 -3.65 -2.81 -19.02
C ARG A 153 -3.83 -3.73 -17.81
N TYR A 154 -2.83 -3.79 -16.95
CA TYR A 154 -2.97 -4.52 -15.69
C TYR A 154 -4.07 -3.93 -14.80
N ALA A 155 -4.12 -2.61 -14.66
CA ALA A 155 -5.15 -1.93 -13.90
C ALA A 155 -6.55 -2.18 -14.50
N GLU A 156 -6.70 -2.09 -15.82
CA GLU A 156 -7.94 -2.37 -16.53
C GLU A 156 -8.40 -3.82 -16.34
N SER A 157 -7.48 -4.79 -16.34
CA SER A 157 -7.81 -6.21 -16.12
C SER A 157 -8.39 -6.49 -14.72
N LEU A 158 -8.03 -5.65 -13.74
CA LEU A 158 -8.54 -5.71 -12.38
C LEU A 158 -9.75 -4.79 -12.13
N GLY A 159 -10.21 -4.09 -13.16
CA GLY A 159 -11.32 -3.14 -13.06
C GLY A 159 -10.97 -1.85 -12.28
N TRP A 160 -9.68 -1.53 -12.16
CA TRP A 160 -9.22 -0.30 -11.55
C TRP A 160 -9.35 0.88 -12.51
N ARG A 161 -9.55 2.06 -11.95
CA ARG A 161 -9.63 3.30 -12.73
C ARG A 161 -8.28 3.99 -12.79
N VAL A 162 -7.82 4.30 -14.01
CA VAL A 162 -6.56 5.03 -14.23
C VAL A 162 -6.86 6.48 -14.62
N GLU A 163 -6.13 7.42 -14.01
CA GLU A 163 -6.26 8.85 -14.26
C GLU A 163 -4.86 9.42 -14.53
N GLN A 164 -4.63 9.94 -15.74
CA GLN A 164 -3.36 10.55 -16.07
C GLN A 164 -3.27 11.94 -15.44
N MET A 165 -2.21 12.20 -14.67
CA MET A 165 -1.99 13.46 -13.98
C MET A 165 -1.05 14.38 -14.76
N ASP A 166 0.12 13.86 -15.19
CA ASP A 166 1.12 14.62 -15.94
C ASP A 166 1.90 13.71 -16.89
N ALA A 167 2.38 14.26 -18.00
CA ALA A 167 3.21 13.54 -18.94
C ALA A 167 4.15 14.49 -19.71
N SER A 168 5.43 14.19 -19.67
CA SER A 168 6.46 14.85 -20.46
C SER A 168 6.89 13.97 -21.63
N ALA A 169 6.45 14.29 -22.83
CA ALA A 169 6.78 13.52 -24.02
C ALA A 169 8.26 13.67 -24.42
N SER A 170 8.80 12.65 -25.10
CA SER A 170 10.13 12.69 -25.71
C SER A 170 10.00 12.99 -27.22
N ASP A 171 11.01 13.65 -27.79
CA ASP A 171 11.04 14.06 -29.21
C ASP A 171 11.01 12.88 -30.20
N LEU A 172 11.50 11.70 -29.79
CA LEU A 172 11.52 10.47 -30.58
C LEU A 172 10.39 9.50 -30.25
N GLY A 173 9.37 9.96 -29.54
CA GLY A 173 8.27 9.16 -29.01
C GLY A 173 8.56 8.63 -27.60
N GLY A 174 7.50 8.17 -26.93
CA GLY A 174 7.56 7.78 -25.52
C GLY A 174 7.56 8.96 -24.56
N TYR A 175 7.91 8.69 -23.29
CA TYR A 175 7.84 9.68 -22.22
C TYR A 175 9.21 9.84 -21.53
N LYS A 176 9.61 11.09 -21.29
CA LYS A 176 10.70 11.40 -20.35
C LYS A 176 10.24 11.14 -18.92
N GLU A 177 8.98 11.47 -18.66
CA GLU A 177 8.30 11.25 -17.40
C GLU A 177 6.81 11.11 -17.63
N VAL A 178 6.16 10.23 -16.90
CA VAL A 178 4.71 10.11 -16.84
C VAL A 178 4.25 9.83 -15.43
N ILE A 179 3.21 10.54 -14.98
CA ILE A 179 2.60 10.44 -13.64
C ILE A 179 1.12 10.16 -13.82
N PHE A 180 0.62 9.11 -13.17
CA PHE A 180 -0.78 8.72 -13.23
C PHE A 180 -1.24 8.13 -11.91
N GLY A 181 -2.50 8.38 -11.57
CA GLY A 181 -3.18 7.81 -10.41
C GLY A 181 -3.91 6.52 -10.81
N ILE A 182 -3.91 5.54 -9.91
CA ILE A 182 -4.69 4.31 -10.04
C ILE A 182 -5.59 4.20 -8.81
N LYS A 183 -6.92 4.12 -9.04
CA LYS A 183 -7.94 4.05 -8.00
C LYS A 183 -8.66 2.71 -8.04
N GLY A 184 -8.80 2.09 -6.87
CA GLY A 184 -9.45 0.79 -6.76
C GLY A 184 -9.18 0.08 -5.44
N GLN A 185 -9.60 -1.15 -5.33
CA GLN A 185 -9.39 -1.95 -4.12
C GLN A 185 -7.96 -2.52 -4.07
N ASP A 186 -7.26 -2.31 -2.95
CA ASP A 186 -5.92 -2.86 -2.66
C ASP A 186 -4.85 -2.54 -3.72
N VAL A 187 -4.94 -1.37 -4.35
CA VAL A 187 -4.03 -0.96 -5.43
C VAL A 187 -2.60 -0.84 -4.92
N PHE A 188 -2.38 -0.10 -3.83
CA PHE A 188 -1.04 0.09 -3.27
C PHE A 188 -0.43 -1.24 -2.82
N LYS A 189 -1.22 -2.11 -2.18
CA LYS A 189 -0.79 -3.45 -1.76
C LYS A 189 -0.17 -4.24 -2.90
N LYS A 190 -0.78 -4.22 -4.09
CA LYS A 190 -0.29 -4.96 -5.26
C LYS A 190 0.88 -4.29 -5.96
N LEU A 191 0.88 -2.96 -6.06
CA LEU A 191 1.85 -2.23 -6.87
C LEU A 191 3.08 -1.72 -6.09
N LYS A 192 3.07 -1.67 -4.76
CA LYS A 192 4.20 -1.15 -3.95
C LYS A 192 5.55 -1.80 -4.28
N PHE A 193 5.55 -3.06 -4.71
CA PHE A 193 6.75 -3.79 -5.10
C PHE A 193 7.23 -3.50 -6.52
N GLU A 194 6.48 -2.73 -7.32
CA GLU A 194 6.91 -2.28 -8.64
C GLU A 194 7.86 -1.08 -8.56
N SER A 195 8.02 -0.49 -7.38
CA SER A 195 8.95 0.61 -7.16
C SER A 195 10.42 0.17 -7.27
N GLY A 196 11.21 0.91 -8.06
CA GLY A 196 12.64 0.66 -8.26
C GLY A 196 13.11 0.87 -9.68
N VAL A 197 14.26 0.29 -10.00
CA VAL A 197 14.91 0.43 -11.32
C VAL A 197 14.59 -0.77 -12.20
N HIS A 198 13.92 -0.53 -13.32
CA HIS A 198 13.59 -1.52 -14.36
C HIS A 198 14.60 -1.43 -15.50
N ARG A 199 15.25 -2.55 -15.82
CA ARG A 199 16.28 -2.62 -16.84
C ARG A 199 15.76 -3.33 -18.09
N VAL A 200 15.89 -2.70 -19.26
CA VAL A 200 15.55 -3.29 -20.55
C VAL A 200 16.80 -3.64 -21.34
N GLN A 201 16.77 -4.76 -22.03
CA GLN A 201 17.78 -5.23 -22.98
C GLN A 201 17.09 -5.57 -24.29
N ARG A 202 17.20 -4.67 -25.29
CA ARG A 202 16.69 -4.88 -26.64
C ARG A 202 17.51 -4.10 -27.66
N VAL A 203 17.33 -4.43 -28.92
CA VAL A 203 17.79 -3.59 -30.04
C VAL A 203 16.78 -2.45 -30.19
N PRO A 204 17.16 -1.18 -29.91
CA PRO A 204 16.25 -0.05 -30.07
C PRO A 204 15.76 0.12 -31.49
N ALA A 205 14.56 0.69 -31.67
CA ALA A 205 14.07 1.07 -33.00
C ALA A 205 14.94 2.13 -33.70
N THR A 206 15.77 2.84 -32.93
CA THR A 206 16.71 3.86 -33.40
C THR A 206 18.10 3.31 -33.73
N GLU A 207 18.36 2.02 -33.47
CA GLU A 207 19.66 1.39 -33.72
C GLU A 207 19.73 0.78 -35.12
N THR A 208 20.70 1.21 -35.92
CA THR A 208 20.87 0.77 -37.31
C THR A 208 21.80 -0.43 -37.46
N GLN A 209 22.66 -0.69 -36.45
CA GLN A 209 23.69 -1.75 -36.52
C GLN A 209 23.26 -3.04 -35.77
N GLY A 210 22.03 -3.11 -35.28
CA GLY A 210 21.51 -4.30 -34.58
C GLY A 210 22.13 -4.59 -33.22
N ARG A 211 22.77 -3.62 -32.58
CA ARG A 211 23.39 -3.80 -31.25
C ARG A 211 22.32 -3.78 -30.15
N VAL A 212 22.45 -4.72 -29.21
CA VAL A 212 21.62 -4.73 -28.02
C VAL A 212 22.03 -3.60 -27.07
N HIS A 213 21.09 -2.71 -26.78
CA HIS A 213 21.28 -1.66 -25.78
C HIS A 213 20.70 -2.08 -24.43
N THR A 214 21.29 -1.57 -23.38
CA THR A 214 20.80 -1.73 -22.01
C THR A 214 20.40 -0.36 -21.48
N SER A 215 19.09 -0.18 -21.27
CA SER A 215 18.52 1.07 -20.76
C SER A 215 17.82 0.83 -19.44
N THR A 216 17.60 1.89 -18.68
CA THR A 216 16.89 1.84 -17.39
C THR A 216 15.75 2.84 -17.35
N VAL A 217 14.71 2.46 -16.62
CA VAL A 217 13.58 3.30 -16.27
C VAL A 217 13.37 3.16 -14.76
N THR A 218 13.08 4.24 -14.09
CA THR A 218 12.74 4.25 -12.66
C THR A 218 11.24 4.35 -12.48
N VAL A 219 10.70 3.52 -11.61
CA VAL A 219 9.30 3.52 -11.22
C VAL A 219 9.22 3.86 -9.74
N ALA A 220 8.43 4.86 -9.38
CA ALA A 220 8.06 5.16 -8.00
C ALA A 220 6.57 4.88 -7.83
N VAL A 221 6.22 4.20 -6.75
CA VAL A 221 4.85 3.85 -6.38
C VAL A 221 4.58 4.41 -5.01
N LEU A 222 3.69 5.38 -4.91
CA LEU A 222 3.41 6.13 -3.70
C LEU A 222 1.91 6.05 -3.37
N PRO A 223 1.51 5.88 -2.10
CA PRO A 223 0.11 5.92 -1.74
C PRO A 223 -0.43 7.35 -1.91
N GLU A 224 -1.65 7.50 -2.41
CA GLU A 224 -2.29 8.82 -2.48
C GLU A 224 -2.43 9.41 -1.09
N ALA A 225 -2.03 10.68 -0.91
CA ALA A 225 -2.12 11.36 0.37
C ALA A 225 -3.58 11.60 0.75
N GLU A 226 -3.94 11.36 2.01
CA GLU A 226 -5.25 11.76 2.53
C GLU A 226 -5.32 13.28 2.64
N GLU A 227 -6.53 13.84 2.46
CA GLU A 227 -6.76 15.26 2.70
C GLU A 227 -6.36 15.63 4.13
N VAL A 228 -5.44 16.58 4.21
CA VAL A 228 -4.93 17.06 5.50
C VAL A 228 -5.89 18.10 6.06
N ASP A 229 -6.73 17.70 6.99
CA ASP A 229 -7.54 18.65 7.76
C ASP A 229 -6.84 19.04 9.07
N ILE A 230 -6.89 20.32 9.43
CA ILE A 230 -6.34 20.84 10.67
C ILE A 230 -7.48 21.19 11.61
N GLN A 231 -7.64 20.39 12.64
CA GLN A 231 -8.46 20.73 13.80
C GLN A 231 -7.60 21.50 14.81
N LEU A 232 -7.93 22.77 15.05
CA LEU A 232 -7.28 23.57 16.07
C LEU A 232 -7.91 23.26 17.42
N ASN A 233 -7.13 22.67 18.31
CA ASN A 233 -7.56 22.47 19.68
C ASN A 233 -7.47 23.80 20.47
N PRO A 234 -8.55 24.31 21.07
CA PRO A 234 -8.52 25.57 21.83
C PRO A 234 -7.49 25.59 22.97
N ASP A 235 -7.19 24.46 23.58
CA ASP A 235 -6.24 24.34 24.69
C ASP A 235 -4.77 24.54 24.25
N GLU A 236 -4.49 24.38 23.00
CA GLU A 236 -3.17 24.57 22.37
C GLU A 236 -2.94 26.03 21.95
N LEU A 237 -3.96 26.88 22.08
CA LEU A 237 -3.91 28.25 21.67
C LEU A 237 -3.77 29.17 22.89
N GLU A 238 -2.86 30.11 22.80
CA GLU A 238 -2.77 31.22 23.72
C GLU A 238 -3.21 32.50 23.01
N ILE A 239 -4.29 33.10 23.50
CA ILE A 239 -4.91 34.28 22.88
C ILE A 239 -4.67 35.49 23.75
N ASN A 240 -3.84 36.42 23.29
CA ASN A 240 -3.49 37.65 23.98
C ASN A 240 -4.11 38.84 23.25
N VAL A 241 -4.71 39.73 24.03
CA VAL A 241 -5.30 40.97 23.53
C VAL A 241 -4.33 42.10 23.80
N CYS A 242 -4.10 42.96 22.81
CA CYS A 242 -3.19 44.08 22.95
C CYS A 242 -3.69 45.30 22.17
N ARG A 243 -3.06 46.44 22.42
CA ARG A 243 -3.35 47.67 21.68
C ARG A 243 -2.86 47.58 20.27
N ALA A 244 -3.65 48.12 19.35
CA ALA A 244 -3.20 48.23 17.94
C ALA A 244 -2.07 49.25 17.87
N SER A 245 -1.06 48.97 17.05
CA SER A 245 0.05 49.91 16.79
C SER A 245 -0.10 50.46 15.36
N GLY A 246 -0.05 51.79 15.23
CA GLY A 246 -0.12 52.43 13.88
C GLY A 246 -0.62 53.87 13.97
N PRO A 247 -0.56 54.62 12.85
CA PRO A 247 -1.13 55.93 12.81
C PRO A 247 -2.65 55.87 12.93
N GLY A 248 -3.20 56.51 13.98
CA GLY A 248 -4.65 56.49 14.27
C GLY A 248 -5.03 57.43 15.39
N GLY A 249 -6.33 57.73 15.46
CA GLY A 249 -6.91 58.60 16.49
C GLY A 249 -7.14 57.86 17.83
N GLN A 250 -7.97 58.47 18.71
CA GLN A 250 -8.25 58.04 20.05
C GLN A 250 -8.65 56.51 20.15
N GLY A 251 -9.38 55.95 19.19
CA GLY A 251 -9.82 54.56 19.19
C GLY A 251 -8.68 53.53 18.97
N VAL A 252 -7.55 53.91 18.35
CA VAL A 252 -6.38 53.03 18.18
C VAL A 252 -5.53 52.99 19.43
N ASN A 253 -5.43 54.14 20.13
CA ASN A 253 -4.55 54.29 21.27
C ASN A 253 -5.17 53.87 22.61
N THR A 254 -6.50 53.82 22.72
CA THR A 254 -7.21 53.53 23.97
C THR A 254 -7.88 52.17 24.02
N THR A 255 -8.14 51.53 22.88
CA THR A 255 -8.91 50.28 22.84
C THR A 255 -7.99 49.10 22.53
N ASP A 256 -8.09 48.03 23.35
CA ASP A 256 -7.37 46.76 23.12
C ASP A 256 -8.08 45.94 22.01
N SER A 257 -7.93 46.38 20.76
CA SER A 257 -8.60 45.77 19.62
C SER A 257 -7.73 44.74 18.86
N ALA A 258 -6.41 44.82 19.02
CA ALA A 258 -5.51 43.89 18.38
C ALA A 258 -5.49 42.52 19.12
N VAL A 259 -5.45 41.44 18.36
CA VAL A 259 -5.40 40.06 18.87
C VAL A 259 -4.14 39.38 18.39
N GLN A 260 -3.42 38.80 19.33
CA GLN A 260 -2.28 37.94 19.07
C GLN A 260 -2.63 36.53 19.50
N ILE A 261 -2.49 35.55 18.58
CA ILE A 261 -2.71 34.13 18.88
C ILE A 261 -1.38 33.44 18.72
N GLN A 262 -0.99 32.69 19.73
CA GLN A 262 0.18 31.83 19.72
C GLN A 262 -0.28 30.38 19.77
N HIS A 263 0.18 29.55 18.82
CA HIS A 263 0.02 28.12 18.84
C HIS A 263 1.19 27.51 19.65
N LYS A 264 0.91 26.98 20.83
CA LYS A 264 1.92 26.51 21.79
C LYS A 264 2.84 25.42 21.22
N PRO A 265 2.32 24.36 20.51
CA PRO A 265 3.17 23.27 20.00
C PRO A 265 4.18 23.73 18.96
N THR A 266 3.80 24.60 18.03
CA THR A 266 4.69 25.06 16.94
C THR A 266 5.39 26.39 17.27
N GLY A 267 4.99 27.07 18.33
CA GLY A 267 5.50 28.40 18.66
C GLY A 267 5.07 29.51 17.69
N MET A 268 4.20 29.21 16.74
CA MET A 268 3.76 30.16 15.72
C MET A 268 2.90 31.27 16.35
N ILE A 269 3.22 32.51 16.00
CA ILE A 269 2.49 33.69 16.47
C ILE A 269 1.85 34.39 15.27
N VAL A 270 0.57 34.67 15.40
CA VAL A 270 -0.21 35.47 14.42
C VAL A 270 -0.82 36.66 15.15
N ARG A 271 -0.59 37.85 14.62
CA ARG A 271 -1.17 39.09 15.14
C ARG A 271 -2.06 39.72 14.08
N CYS A 272 -3.28 40.12 14.49
CA CYS A 272 -4.24 40.79 13.61
C CYS A 272 -4.75 42.07 14.33
N MET A 273 -4.76 43.18 13.57
CA MET A 273 -5.16 44.51 14.08
C MET A 273 -5.91 45.34 13.04
N ASP A 274 -6.40 44.71 11.97
CA ASP A 274 -6.97 45.39 10.79
C ASP A 274 -8.37 45.99 11.07
N SER A 275 -9.11 45.40 12.02
CA SER A 275 -10.47 45.84 12.38
C SER A 275 -10.50 46.55 13.73
N ARG A 276 -11.46 47.46 13.90
CA ARG A 276 -11.77 48.07 15.21
C ARG A 276 -12.42 47.09 16.20
N SER A 277 -12.95 45.96 15.69
CA SER A 277 -13.60 44.93 16.48
C SER A 277 -12.60 43.84 16.85
N GLN A 278 -12.37 43.62 18.12
CA GLN A 278 -11.55 42.54 18.68
C GLN A 278 -11.99 41.16 18.20
N GLN A 279 -13.30 40.94 18.15
CA GLN A 279 -13.87 39.65 17.70
C GLN A 279 -13.53 39.35 16.23
N LYS A 280 -13.66 40.36 15.32
CA LYS A 280 -13.27 40.22 13.93
C LYS A 280 -11.77 39.95 13.76
N ASN A 281 -10.93 40.64 14.56
CA ASN A 281 -9.48 40.41 14.57
C ASN A 281 -9.13 39.00 15.06
N LYS A 282 -9.85 38.48 16.07
CA LYS A 282 -9.70 37.10 16.54
C LYS A 282 -10.05 36.09 15.46
N GLU A 283 -11.19 36.25 14.82
CA GLU A 283 -11.63 35.36 13.72
C GLU A 283 -10.61 35.39 12.56
N GLN A 284 -10.14 36.57 12.18
CA GLN A 284 -9.14 36.74 11.13
C GLN A 284 -7.81 36.11 11.51
N ALA A 285 -7.33 36.32 12.75
CA ALA A 285 -6.10 35.72 13.25
C ALA A 285 -6.19 34.19 13.29
N MET A 286 -7.33 33.62 13.68
CA MET A 286 -7.60 32.18 13.64
C MET A 286 -7.55 31.63 12.22
N LYS A 287 -8.14 32.35 11.26
CA LYS A 287 -8.12 31.95 9.85
C LYS A 287 -6.70 31.95 9.30
N VAL A 288 -5.92 32.99 9.57
CA VAL A 288 -4.51 33.09 9.13
C VAL A 288 -3.65 32.02 9.80
N LEU A 289 -3.85 31.75 11.11
CA LEU A 289 -3.14 30.68 11.82
C LEU A 289 -3.42 29.34 11.21
N ARG A 290 -4.70 29.03 10.89
CA ARG A 290 -5.10 27.77 10.27
C ARG A 290 -4.43 27.59 8.89
N SER A 291 -4.43 28.63 8.05
CA SER A 291 -3.75 28.60 6.75
C SER A 291 -2.25 28.33 6.86
N ARG A 292 -1.57 29.00 7.79
CA ARG A 292 -0.12 28.83 7.99
C ARG A 292 0.25 27.45 8.53
N LEU A 293 -0.55 26.92 9.46
CA LEU A 293 -0.35 25.56 9.97
C LEU A 293 -0.60 24.51 8.88
N LEU A 294 -1.60 24.76 8.01
CA LEU A 294 -1.87 23.91 6.85
C LEU A 294 -0.68 23.91 5.88
N GLU A 295 -0.11 25.09 5.57
CA GLU A 295 1.08 25.18 4.72
C GLU A 295 2.28 24.40 5.28
N ILE A 296 2.53 24.49 6.60
CA ILE A 296 3.62 23.74 7.24
C ILE A 296 3.36 22.25 7.12
N LYS A 297 2.14 21.79 7.43
CA LYS A 297 1.81 20.37 7.39
C LYS A 297 1.89 19.80 5.97
N ILE A 298 1.43 20.56 4.97
CA ILE A 298 1.58 20.21 3.56
C ILE A 298 3.07 20.13 3.18
N ALA A 299 3.89 21.07 3.62
CA ALA A 299 5.33 21.07 3.34
C ALA A 299 6.05 19.87 3.98
N GLU A 300 5.67 19.50 5.21
CA GLU A 300 6.18 18.30 5.89
C GLU A 300 5.77 17.01 5.16
N GLU A 301 4.52 16.91 4.73
CA GLU A 301 4.02 15.78 3.94
C GLU A 301 4.77 15.68 2.60
N HIS A 302 4.92 16.80 1.89
CA HIS A 302 5.70 16.84 0.66
C HIS A 302 7.18 16.44 0.86
N ALA A 303 7.79 16.84 1.97
CA ALA A 303 9.16 16.44 2.30
C ALA A 303 9.27 14.93 2.56
N LYS A 304 8.31 14.33 3.28
CA LYS A 304 8.24 12.88 3.48
C LYS A 304 8.08 12.16 2.16
N TYR A 305 7.13 12.60 1.32
CA TYR A 305 6.89 12.05 0.00
C TYR A 305 8.13 12.08 -0.90
N ALA A 306 8.85 13.21 -0.89
CA ALA A 306 10.09 13.34 -1.64
C ALA A 306 11.21 12.42 -1.12
N ALA A 307 11.28 12.22 0.21
CA ALA A 307 12.24 11.30 0.81
C ALA A 307 11.93 9.84 0.49
N GLU A 308 10.67 9.42 0.61
CA GLU A 308 10.22 8.07 0.25
C GLU A 308 10.46 7.77 -1.23
N ARG A 309 10.09 8.70 -2.11
CA ARG A 309 10.36 8.60 -3.54
C ARG A 309 11.85 8.44 -3.84
N LYS A 310 12.70 9.26 -3.20
CA LYS A 310 14.15 9.17 -3.37
C LYS A 310 14.70 7.83 -2.89
N ALA A 311 14.18 7.28 -1.81
CA ALA A 311 14.56 5.96 -1.30
C ALA A 311 14.17 4.84 -2.28
N GLN A 312 13.00 4.92 -2.92
CA GLN A 312 12.53 3.92 -3.89
C GLN A 312 13.33 3.94 -5.21
N VAL A 313 13.66 5.12 -5.71
CA VAL A 313 14.28 5.29 -7.03
C VAL A 313 15.81 5.11 -6.98
N GLY A 314 16.44 5.34 -5.82
CA GLY A 314 17.90 5.30 -5.68
C GLY A 314 18.60 6.28 -6.60
N THR A 315 19.69 5.87 -7.23
CA THR A 315 20.43 6.66 -8.24
C THR A 315 19.94 6.40 -9.67
N GLY A 316 19.10 5.39 -9.90
CA GLY A 316 18.64 4.95 -11.22
C GLY A 316 19.70 4.25 -12.06
N GLU A 317 20.82 3.85 -11.45
CA GLU A 317 21.91 3.17 -12.12
C GLU A 317 21.53 1.71 -12.47
N ARG A 318 22.25 1.15 -13.47
CA ARG A 318 21.97 -0.20 -14.00
C ARG A 318 22.21 -1.34 -13.00
N ASN A 319 23.00 -1.12 -11.96
CA ASN A 319 23.31 -2.08 -10.89
C ASN A 319 22.18 -2.19 -9.85
N GLU A 320 21.38 -1.14 -9.66
CA GLU A 320 20.26 -1.09 -8.71
C GLU A 320 18.96 -1.75 -9.22
N ARG A 321 19.04 -2.45 -10.35
CA ARG A 321 17.88 -3.05 -11.00
C ARG A 321 17.12 -4.02 -10.09
N ILE A 322 15.81 -3.84 -10.01
CA ILE A 322 14.89 -4.82 -9.40
C ILE A 322 14.47 -5.90 -10.42
N ARG A 323 14.24 -5.49 -11.69
CA ARG A 323 13.76 -6.39 -12.74
C ARG A 323 14.46 -6.14 -14.07
N THR A 324 14.69 -7.22 -14.83
CA THR A 324 15.29 -7.17 -16.16
C THR A 324 14.34 -7.74 -17.21
N TYR A 325 14.11 -6.97 -18.25
CA TYR A 325 13.31 -7.31 -19.45
C TYR A 325 14.26 -7.57 -20.61
N ASN A 326 14.44 -8.84 -20.97
CA ASN A 326 15.33 -9.26 -22.05
C ASN A 326 14.54 -9.70 -23.28
N PHE A 327 14.43 -8.81 -24.27
CA PHE A 327 13.66 -9.07 -25.48
C PHE A 327 14.31 -10.13 -26.37
N SER A 328 15.64 -10.21 -26.43
CA SER A 328 16.34 -11.19 -27.26
C SER A 328 16.15 -12.63 -26.77
N GLN A 329 15.93 -12.80 -25.44
CA GLN A 329 15.70 -14.10 -24.81
C GLN A 329 14.24 -14.35 -24.45
N ASN A 330 13.33 -13.44 -24.78
CA ASN A 330 11.92 -13.50 -24.41
C ASN A 330 11.71 -13.73 -22.90
N ARG A 331 12.51 -13.04 -22.06
CA ARG A 331 12.62 -13.34 -20.64
C ARG A 331 12.44 -12.10 -19.78
N VAL A 332 11.68 -12.24 -18.68
CA VAL A 332 11.59 -11.30 -17.57
C VAL A 332 12.18 -11.96 -16.32
N THR A 333 13.11 -11.28 -15.63
CA THR A 333 13.70 -11.78 -14.39
C THR A 333 13.55 -10.74 -13.29
N ASP A 334 12.87 -11.10 -12.21
CA ASP A 334 12.84 -10.31 -10.97
C ASP A 334 13.99 -10.79 -10.06
N HIS A 335 14.91 -9.87 -9.77
CA HIS A 335 16.15 -10.21 -9.05
C HIS A 335 15.98 -10.27 -7.53
N ARG A 336 14.86 -9.83 -6.98
CA ARG A 336 14.59 -9.87 -5.54
C ARG A 336 14.20 -11.26 -5.06
N ILE A 337 13.51 -11.99 -5.93
CA ILE A 337 12.99 -13.35 -5.65
C ILE A 337 13.53 -14.40 -6.61
N ASP A 338 14.52 -14.04 -7.45
CA ASP A 338 15.12 -14.88 -8.49
C ASP A 338 14.10 -15.57 -9.43
N LEU A 339 12.92 -14.94 -9.60
CA LEU A 339 11.85 -15.45 -10.47
C LEU A 339 12.15 -15.09 -11.92
N THR A 340 12.11 -16.09 -12.79
CA THR A 340 12.31 -15.90 -14.24
C THR A 340 11.13 -16.46 -15.02
N LEU A 341 10.52 -15.61 -15.88
CA LEU A 341 9.42 -15.96 -16.78
C LEU A 341 9.86 -15.81 -18.23
N TYR A 342 9.39 -16.71 -19.10
CA TYR A 342 9.72 -16.73 -20.55
C TYR A 342 8.54 -16.30 -21.41
N ASN A 343 7.75 -15.33 -20.96
CA ASN A 343 6.55 -14.81 -21.60
C ASN A 343 6.56 -13.28 -21.69
N LEU A 344 7.71 -12.68 -22.03
CA LEU A 344 7.88 -11.22 -22.07
C LEU A 344 6.80 -10.48 -22.89
N PRO A 345 6.33 -10.95 -24.09
CA PRO A 345 5.29 -10.24 -24.83
C PRO A 345 3.98 -10.10 -24.06
N THR A 346 3.50 -11.15 -23.42
CA THR A 346 2.25 -11.13 -22.64
C THR A 346 2.44 -10.33 -21.35
N PHE A 347 3.64 -10.39 -20.77
CA PHE A 347 4.00 -9.61 -19.60
C PHE A 347 3.91 -8.09 -19.86
N ILE A 348 4.47 -7.60 -20.98
CA ILE A 348 4.38 -6.17 -21.37
C ILE A 348 2.93 -5.78 -21.75
N GLU A 349 2.08 -6.73 -22.12
CA GLU A 349 0.66 -6.51 -22.37
C GLU A 349 -0.19 -6.49 -21.07
N GLY A 350 0.45 -6.56 -19.88
CA GLY A 350 -0.21 -6.39 -18.59
C GLY A 350 -0.40 -7.67 -17.78
N GLU A 351 0.05 -8.84 -18.26
CA GLU A 351 -0.04 -10.11 -17.50
C GLU A 351 1.08 -10.22 -16.45
N ILE A 352 1.06 -9.33 -15.44
CA ILE A 352 2.09 -9.26 -14.40
C ILE A 352 1.70 -9.92 -13.07
N GLU A 353 0.47 -10.43 -12.95
CA GLU A 353 -0.10 -10.96 -11.70
C GLU A 353 0.76 -12.06 -11.06
N GLU A 354 1.42 -12.91 -11.87
CA GLU A 354 2.27 -13.98 -11.36
C GLU A 354 3.46 -13.43 -10.53
N VAL A 355 4.12 -12.39 -11.04
CA VAL A 355 5.23 -11.74 -10.34
C VAL A 355 4.75 -10.95 -9.13
N VAL A 356 3.64 -10.22 -9.26
CA VAL A 356 3.02 -9.47 -8.16
C VAL A 356 2.65 -10.40 -7.01
N SER A 357 2.01 -11.52 -7.31
CA SER A 357 1.63 -12.54 -6.33
C SER A 357 2.84 -13.19 -5.65
N ALA A 358 3.91 -13.47 -6.40
CA ALA A 358 5.14 -14.04 -5.85
C ALA A 358 5.85 -13.06 -4.91
N LEU A 359 5.87 -11.76 -5.26
CA LEU A 359 6.44 -10.71 -4.40
C LEU A 359 5.64 -10.49 -3.13
N LEU A 360 4.31 -10.49 -3.22
CA LEU A 360 3.43 -10.45 -2.06
C LEU A 360 3.67 -11.64 -1.12
N ALA A 361 3.79 -12.84 -1.67
CA ALA A 361 4.07 -14.04 -0.87
C ALA A 361 5.44 -13.98 -0.18
N ASN A 362 6.45 -13.40 -0.85
CA ASN A 362 7.78 -13.21 -0.27
C ASN A 362 7.76 -12.19 0.89
N ASP A 363 7.12 -11.02 0.69
CA ASP A 363 6.97 -9.98 1.73
C ASP A 363 6.24 -10.55 2.97
N LEU A 364 5.18 -11.33 2.75
CA LEU A 364 4.45 -11.96 3.83
C LEU A 364 5.31 -12.96 4.61
N ARG A 365 6.18 -13.74 3.93
CA ARG A 365 7.13 -14.64 4.59
C ARG A 365 8.17 -13.88 5.41
N GLU A 366 8.74 -12.81 4.87
CA GLU A 366 9.71 -11.98 5.59
C GLU A 366 9.08 -11.34 6.84
N ARG A 367 7.84 -10.87 6.75
CA ARG A 367 7.10 -10.32 7.89
C ARG A 367 6.76 -11.37 8.94
N LEU A 368 6.37 -12.57 8.53
CA LEU A 368 6.14 -13.69 9.45
C LEU A 368 7.44 -14.05 10.19
N ALA A 369 8.55 -14.17 9.48
CA ALA A 369 9.86 -14.46 10.08
C ALA A 369 10.34 -13.36 11.05
N ALA A 370 9.86 -12.12 10.90
CA ALA A 370 10.17 -11.01 11.81
C ALA A 370 9.28 -11.00 13.08
N LEU A 371 8.17 -11.74 13.09
CA LEU A 371 7.27 -11.87 14.27
C LEU A 371 7.68 -12.99 15.22
N GLU A 372 8.59 -13.87 14.81
CA GLU A 372 9.19 -14.94 15.62
C GLU A 372 10.45 -14.45 16.34
#